data_bc7a38bcea8f4b872811f0075e3831b6
#
_entry.id   bc7a38bcea8f4b872811f0075e3831b6
#
_cell.length_a   1.000
_cell.length_b   1.000
_cell.length_c   1.000
_cell.angle_alpha   90.00
_cell.angle_beta   90.00
_cell.angle_gamma   90.00
#
_symmetry.space_group_name_H-M   'P 1'
#
loop_
_entity.id
_entity.type
_entity.pdbx_description
1 polymer ?
#
loop_
_entity_poly.entity_id
_entity_poly.type
_entity_poly.pdbx_seq_one_letter_code
_entity_poly.pdbx_strand_id
1 'polypeptide(L)'
;MYCRSILFLLAAAILLPGCTLFQDDRPDPSGSPYGGTSPQASQLLSEAEAVNAAVSAVSLKMAVSSQGPFRVIPKKDRTTSLGSKTIDSLARMGLSRLQAPCPLYLEDRRNDKNEWTVILLDPSGRTLYRKTFLLKGK
;
A
#
# COMPACT_ATOMS: atom_id res chain seq x y z
N MET A 1 1.26 -24.40 7.60
CA MET A 1 0.57 -24.65 6.32
C MET A 1 1.23 -23.78 5.27
N TYR A 2 1.96 -24.41 4.39
CA TYR A 2 2.73 -23.71 3.34
C TYR A 2 1.79 -23.31 2.19
N CYS A 3 1.74 -22.01 1.86
CA CYS A 3 1.24 -21.56 0.56
C CYS A 3 2.26 -22.01 -0.50
N ARG A 4 2.18 -23.29 -0.90
CA ARG A 4 3.02 -23.83 -1.96
C ARG A 4 2.52 -23.30 -3.30
N SER A 5 3.37 -22.55 -3.95
CA SER A 5 3.28 -22.17 -5.36
C SER A 5 2.99 -23.40 -6.21
N ILE A 6 1.83 -23.42 -6.84
CA ILE A 6 1.61 -24.29 -7.98
C ILE A 6 2.18 -23.53 -9.17
N LEU A 7 3.37 -23.98 -9.54
CA LEU A 7 4.06 -23.56 -10.75
C LEU A 7 3.33 -24.16 -11.95
N PHE A 8 2.44 -23.42 -12.58
CA PHE A 8 2.01 -23.74 -13.91
C PHE A 8 2.93 -23.04 -14.90
N LEU A 9 3.85 -23.81 -15.42
CA LEU A 9 4.60 -23.51 -16.64
C LEU A 9 3.63 -23.49 -17.82
N LEU A 10 3.33 -22.33 -18.34
CA LEU A 10 2.84 -22.19 -19.69
C LEU A 10 3.69 -21.13 -20.39
N ALA A 11 4.69 -21.66 -21.09
CA ALA A 11 5.47 -20.90 -22.07
C ALA A 11 4.56 -20.56 -23.25
N ALA A 12 4.21 -19.29 -23.39
CA ALA A 12 3.72 -18.76 -24.66
C ALA A 12 4.63 -17.60 -25.04
N ALA A 13 5.61 -17.93 -25.88
CA ALA A 13 6.40 -16.97 -26.61
C ALA A 13 5.48 -16.26 -27.63
N ILE A 14 5.17 -15.01 -27.38
CA ILE A 14 4.64 -14.11 -28.40
C ILE A 14 5.73 -13.10 -28.71
N LEU A 15 6.44 -13.40 -29.77
CA LEU A 15 7.28 -12.45 -30.52
C LEU A 15 6.34 -11.41 -31.15
N LEU A 16 6.37 -10.19 -30.69
CA LEU A 16 5.85 -9.04 -31.41
C LEU A 16 7.01 -8.13 -31.79
N PRO A 17 7.20 -7.88 -33.08
CA PRO A 17 8.24 -6.99 -33.55
C PRO A 17 7.79 -5.53 -33.42
N GLY A 18 8.70 -4.71 -32.94
CA GLY A 18 8.94 -3.36 -33.39
C GLY A 18 7.78 -2.37 -33.38
N CYS A 19 7.74 -1.53 -32.37
CA CYS A 19 7.35 -0.14 -32.55
C CYS A 19 8.55 0.72 -32.18
N THR A 20 9.29 1.10 -33.17
CA THR A 20 10.21 2.23 -33.11
C THR A 20 9.36 3.47 -32.95
N LEU A 21 9.23 3.95 -31.75
CA LEU A 21 8.62 5.23 -31.48
C LEU A 21 9.63 6.32 -31.75
N PHE A 22 9.25 7.16 -32.65
CA PHE A 22 9.81 8.45 -33.01
C PHE A 22 10.39 9.16 -31.78
N GLN A 23 11.70 9.28 -31.78
CA GLN A 23 12.42 10.22 -30.96
C GLN A 23 12.35 11.55 -31.68
N ASP A 24 11.37 12.36 -31.32
CA ASP A 24 11.27 13.73 -31.79
C ASP A 24 12.19 14.58 -30.92
N ASP A 25 13.46 14.63 -31.33
CA ASP A 25 14.45 15.57 -30.81
C ASP A 25 14.11 16.99 -31.31
N ARG A 26 13.17 17.64 -30.62
CA ARG A 26 13.06 19.10 -30.67
C ARG A 26 13.60 19.66 -29.36
N PRO A 27 14.68 20.40 -29.39
CA PRO A 27 15.07 21.22 -28.24
C PRO A 27 14.07 22.38 -28.13
N ASP A 28 13.16 22.28 -27.19
CA ASP A 28 12.34 23.41 -26.79
C ASP A 28 13.21 24.43 -26.02
N PRO A 29 13.32 25.67 -26.53
CA PRO A 29 14.11 26.70 -25.87
C PRO A 29 13.26 27.48 -24.85
N SER A 30 12.39 26.86 -24.13
CA SER A 30 11.72 27.47 -22.98
C SER A 30 12.06 26.68 -21.73
N GLY A 31 13.14 27.07 -21.07
CA GLY A 31 13.48 26.63 -19.75
C GLY A 31 12.34 26.89 -18.79
N SER A 32 11.50 25.89 -18.62
CA SER A 32 10.55 25.84 -17.51
C SER A 32 11.27 25.21 -16.32
N PRO A 33 11.52 25.94 -15.23
CA PRO A 33 12.16 25.39 -14.06
C PRO A 33 11.14 24.61 -13.22
N TYR A 34 10.46 23.64 -13.78
CA TYR A 34 9.60 22.72 -13.06
C TYR A 34 10.21 21.32 -13.00
N GLY A 35 11.42 21.23 -12.52
CA GLY A 35 12.06 20.03 -12.04
C GLY A 35 12.18 20.01 -10.53
N GLY A 36 11.21 20.61 -9.84
CA GLY A 36 11.10 20.53 -8.40
C GLY A 36 10.16 19.39 -8.04
N THR A 37 10.68 18.24 -7.65
CA THR A 37 10.02 17.40 -6.65
C THR A 37 9.88 18.28 -5.43
N SER A 38 8.78 19.03 -5.35
CA SER A 38 8.37 19.69 -4.11
C SER A 38 8.39 18.60 -3.04
N PRO A 39 9.15 18.76 -1.95
CA PRO A 39 8.92 17.94 -0.78
C PRO A 39 7.44 18.14 -0.49
N GLN A 40 6.63 17.07 -0.62
CA GLN A 40 5.24 17.13 -0.22
C GLN A 40 5.26 17.64 1.20
N ALA A 41 4.88 18.89 1.38
CA ALA A 41 4.76 19.49 2.69
C ALA A 41 3.91 18.50 3.48
N SER A 42 4.45 17.99 4.58
CA SER A 42 3.85 16.93 5.37
C SER A 42 2.48 17.42 5.83
N GLN A 43 1.45 17.08 5.06
CA GLN A 43 0.11 17.57 5.29
C GLN A 43 -0.41 16.96 6.58
N LEU A 44 -0.76 17.82 7.53
CA LEU A 44 -1.41 17.40 8.76
C LEU A 44 -2.81 16.87 8.42
N LEU A 45 -3.07 15.62 8.75
CA LEU A 45 -4.33 14.94 8.47
C LEU A 45 -5.18 14.83 9.74
N SER A 46 -6.48 14.91 9.61
CA SER A 46 -7.38 14.42 10.64
C SER A 46 -7.26 12.89 10.76
N GLU A 47 -7.69 12.33 11.87
CA GLU A 47 -7.65 10.87 12.07
C GLU A 47 -8.43 10.12 10.97
N ALA A 48 -9.59 10.67 10.54
CA ALA A 48 -10.39 10.08 9.46
C ALA A 48 -9.68 10.12 8.10
N GLU A 49 -9.05 11.25 7.76
CA GLU A 49 -8.27 11.39 6.53
C GLU A 49 -7.07 10.45 6.51
N ALA A 50 -6.38 10.31 7.64
CA ALA A 50 -5.25 9.40 7.78
C ALA A 50 -5.68 7.94 7.63
N VAL A 51 -6.80 7.52 8.24
CA VAL A 51 -7.36 6.18 8.06
C VAL A 51 -7.73 5.94 6.60
N ASN A 52 -8.41 6.87 5.93
CA ASN A 52 -8.75 6.74 4.51
C ASN A 52 -7.51 6.64 3.62
N ALA A 53 -6.48 7.44 3.89
CA ALA A 53 -5.21 7.37 3.17
C ALA A 53 -4.49 6.03 3.40
N ALA A 54 -4.52 5.50 4.62
CA ALA A 54 -3.96 4.19 4.95
C ALA A 54 -4.74 3.06 4.23
N VAL A 55 -6.07 3.10 4.24
CA VAL A 55 -6.92 2.14 3.53
C VAL A 55 -6.62 2.14 2.04
N SER A 56 -6.54 3.31 1.40
CA SER A 56 -6.22 3.44 -0.02
C SER A 56 -4.84 2.88 -0.35
N ALA A 57 -3.84 3.17 0.47
CA ALA A 57 -2.48 2.71 0.23
C ALA A 57 -2.32 1.19 0.46
N VAL A 58 -2.96 0.64 1.50
CA VAL A 58 -2.97 -0.81 1.78
C VAL A 58 -3.73 -1.54 0.69
N SER A 59 -4.90 -1.04 0.27
CA SER A 59 -5.69 -1.66 -0.80
C SER A 59 -4.94 -1.70 -2.13
N LEU A 60 -4.24 -0.63 -2.48
CA LEU A 60 -3.39 -0.61 -3.68
C LEU A 60 -2.27 -1.65 -3.57
N LYS A 61 -1.63 -1.76 -2.41
CA LYS A 61 -0.58 -2.76 -2.18
C LYS A 61 -1.11 -4.18 -2.29
N MET A 62 -2.31 -4.43 -1.78
CA MET A 62 -2.98 -5.72 -1.90
C MET A 62 -3.36 -6.03 -3.35
N ALA A 63 -3.86 -5.05 -4.10
CA ALA A 63 -4.24 -5.22 -5.51
C ALA A 63 -3.05 -5.56 -6.42
N VAL A 64 -1.88 -4.99 -6.14
CA VAL A 64 -0.64 -5.30 -6.88
C VAL A 64 -0.08 -6.68 -6.52
N SER A 65 -0.45 -7.21 -5.36
CA SER A 65 -0.03 -8.54 -4.94
C SER A 65 -0.88 -9.60 -5.62
N SER A 66 -0.28 -10.50 -6.39
CA SER A 66 -0.96 -11.59 -7.11
C SER A 66 -1.48 -12.72 -6.20
N GLN A 67 -1.38 -12.58 -4.88
CA GLN A 67 -1.67 -13.64 -3.90
C GLN A 67 -3.04 -13.50 -3.21
N GLY A 68 -3.97 -12.72 -3.74
CA GLY A 68 -5.32 -12.59 -3.16
C GLY A 68 -6.15 -13.87 -3.24
N PRO A 69 -7.25 -14.00 -2.49
CA PRO A 69 -7.79 -13.04 -1.53
C PRO A 69 -7.07 -13.05 -0.17
N PHE A 70 -7.09 -11.91 0.50
CA PHE A 70 -6.40 -11.70 1.77
C PHE A 70 -7.35 -11.60 2.96
N ARG A 71 -6.83 -11.93 4.13
CA ARG A 71 -7.45 -11.68 5.42
C ARG A 71 -6.51 -10.78 6.22
N VAL A 72 -6.91 -9.53 6.44
CA VAL A 72 -6.12 -8.60 7.25
C VAL A 72 -6.52 -8.76 8.71
N ILE A 73 -5.54 -9.06 9.55
CA ILE A 73 -5.72 -9.36 10.97
C ILE A 73 -4.93 -8.32 11.79
N PRO A 74 -5.53 -7.78 12.88
CA PRO A 74 -4.77 -6.94 13.79
C PRO A 74 -3.65 -7.75 14.45
N LYS A 75 -2.46 -7.21 14.50
CA LYS A 75 -1.39 -7.83 15.27
C LYS A 75 -1.66 -7.59 16.75
N LYS A 76 -1.76 -8.69 17.51
CA LYS A 76 -2.09 -8.66 18.94
C LYS A 76 -1.14 -7.70 19.66
N ASP A 77 -1.70 -6.87 20.54
CA ASP A 77 -1.00 -5.87 21.37
C ASP A 77 -0.19 -4.81 20.60
N ARG A 78 -0.40 -4.70 19.28
CA ARG A 78 0.29 -3.74 18.41
C ARG A 78 -0.65 -3.05 17.43
N THR A 79 -1.92 -2.96 17.78
CA THR A 79 -2.92 -2.30 16.93
C THR A 79 -3.70 -1.31 17.76
N THR A 80 -3.69 -0.04 17.32
CA THR A 80 -4.46 1.03 17.95
C THR A 80 -5.89 1.08 17.43
N SER A 81 -6.70 2.00 17.97
CA SER A 81 -8.06 2.23 17.46
C SER A 81 -8.08 2.67 15.98
N LEU A 82 -7.06 3.39 15.53
CA LEU A 82 -6.94 3.80 14.11
C LEU A 82 -6.62 2.61 13.22
N GLY A 83 -5.74 1.73 13.66
CA GLY A 83 -5.46 0.47 12.97
C GLY A 83 -6.69 -0.43 12.86
N SER A 84 -7.48 -0.54 13.94
CA SER A 84 -8.74 -1.28 13.93
C SER A 84 -9.74 -0.69 12.91
N LYS A 85 -9.91 0.64 12.90
CA LYS A 85 -10.77 1.33 11.91
C LYS A 85 -10.29 1.08 10.47
N THR A 86 -8.98 1.01 10.26
CA THR A 86 -8.41 0.68 8.94
C THR A 86 -8.78 -0.73 8.51
N ILE A 87 -8.66 -1.72 9.40
CA ILE A 87 -9.04 -3.12 9.13
C ILE A 87 -10.54 -3.23 8.83
N ASP A 88 -11.39 -2.59 9.64
CA ASP A 88 -12.84 -2.58 9.44
C ASP A 88 -13.24 -1.97 8.09
N SER A 89 -12.55 -0.90 7.69
CA SER A 89 -12.78 -0.27 6.39
C SER A 89 -12.37 -1.19 5.23
N LEU A 90 -11.24 -1.87 5.33
CA LEU A 90 -10.82 -2.87 4.34
C LEU A 90 -11.82 -4.04 4.24
N ALA A 91 -12.36 -4.47 5.37
CA ALA A 91 -13.38 -5.53 5.40
C ALA A 91 -14.69 -5.08 4.74
N ARG A 92 -15.16 -3.87 5.01
CA ARG A 92 -16.37 -3.30 4.38
C ARG A 92 -16.22 -3.14 2.87
N MET A 93 -15.03 -2.86 2.39
CA MET A 93 -14.72 -2.80 0.95
C MET A 93 -14.57 -4.19 0.31
N GLY A 94 -14.69 -5.27 1.07
CA GLY A 94 -14.51 -6.64 0.59
C GLY A 94 -13.04 -7.02 0.28
N LEU A 95 -12.10 -6.16 0.66
CA LEU A 95 -10.67 -6.38 0.45
C LEU A 95 -10.07 -7.31 1.51
N SER A 96 -10.63 -7.32 2.72
CA SER A 96 -10.29 -8.28 3.76
C SER A 96 -11.44 -9.25 3.98
N ARG A 97 -11.19 -10.55 3.78
CA ARG A 97 -12.21 -11.60 3.91
C ARG A 97 -11.83 -12.56 5.03
N LEU A 98 -12.73 -12.79 5.98
CA LEU A 98 -12.48 -13.64 7.16
C LEU A 98 -12.00 -15.06 6.82
N GLN A 99 -12.46 -15.61 5.70
CA GLN A 99 -12.14 -16.98 5.26
C GLN A 99 -11.01 -17.03 4.23
N ALA A 100 -10.36 -15.90 3.93
CA ALA A 100 -9.27 -15.90 2.96
C ALA A 100 -8.06 -16.68 3.46
N PRO A 101 -7.41 -17.46 2.58
CA PRO A 101 -6.31 -18.35 2.98
C PRO A 101 -5.02 -17.60 3.31
N CYS A 102 -4.84 -16.38 2.81
CA CYS A 102 -3.61 -15.61 2.98
C CYS A 102 -3.78 -14.54 4.07
N PRO A 103 -3.32 -14.79 5.30
CA PRO A 103 -3.36 -13.79 6.36
C PRO A 103 -2.30 -12.71 6.12
N LEU A 104 -2.68 -11.47 6.31
CA LEU A 104 -1.78 -10.32 6.45
C LEU A 104 -1.99 -9.71 7.82
N TYR A 105 -0.92 -9.26 8.43
CA TYR A 105 -0.98 -8.66 9.76
C TYR A 105 -0.81 -7.16 9.66
N LEU A 106 -1.73 -6.41 10.27
CA LEU A 106 -1.61 -4.97 10.38
C LEU A 106 -1.20 -4.62 11.81
N GLU A 107 -0.10 -3.91 11.94
CA GLU A 107 0.28 -3.22 13.18
C GLU A 107 0.32 -1.72 12.93
N ASP A 108 0.03 -0.96 13.95
CA ASP A 108 0.17 0.49 13.90
C ASP A 108 0.62 1.04 15.24
N ARG A 109 1.26 2.20 15.19
CA ARG A 109 1.78 2.90 16.36
C ARG A 109 1.49 4.38 16.24
N ARG A 110 1.15 4.99 17.35
CA ARG A 110 1.08 6.44 17.47
C ARG A 110 2.09 6.90 18.51
N ASN A 111 2.85 7.93 18.19
CA ASN A 111 3.78 8.54 19.11
C ASN A 111 3.24 9.88 19.69
N ASP A 112 3.98 10.45 20.64
CA ASP A 112 3.61 11.70 21.31
C ASP A 112 3.66 12.93 20.39
N LYS A 113 4.30 12.81 19.24
CA LYS A 113 4.39 13.87 18.21
C LYS A 113 3.22 13.84 17.23
N ASN A 114 2.14 13.11 17.55
CA ASN A 114 1.01 12.89 16.65
C ASN A 114 1.38 12.23 15.31
N GLU A 115 2.46 11.47 15.27
CA GLU A 115 2.79 10.63 14.13
C GLU A 115 2.14 9.26 14.30
N TRP A 116 1.40 8.85 13.30
CA TRP A 116 0.79 7.54 13.23
C TRP A 116 1.43 6.71 12.13
N THR A 117 2.06 5.60 12.50
CA THR A 117 2.73 4.70 11.57
C THR A 117 1.91 3.43 11.39
N VAL A 118 1.60 3.09 10.15
CA VAL A 118 0.90 1.85 9.75
C VAL A 118 1.89 0.94 9.07
N ILE A 119 1.86 -0.34 9.44
CA ILE A 119 2.73 -1.38 8.91
C ILE A 119 1.88 -2.59 8.53
N LEU A 120 2.04 -3.07 7.30
CA LEU A 120 1.45 -4.32 6.83
C LEU A 120 2.54 -5.37 6.71
N LEU A 121 2.30 -6.52 7.29
CA LEU A 121 3.25 -7.64 7.35
C LEU A 121 2.65 -8.87 6.65
N ASP A 122 3.51 -9.65 6.02
CA ASP A 122 3.17 -11.00 5.56
C ASP A 122 3.23 -12.03 6.71
N PRO A 123 2.82 -13.28 6.49
CA PRO A 123 2.87 -14.33 7.51
C PRO A 123 4.28 -14.65 8.03
N SER A 124 5.31 -14.32 7.26
CA SER A 124 6.70 -14.49 7.67
C SER A 124 7.21 -13.35 8.55
N GLY A 125 6.41 -12.29 8.71
CA GLY A 125 6.78 -11.08 9.44
C GLY A 125 7.53 -10.04 8.60
N ARG A 126 7.65 -10.24 7.28
CA ARG A 126 8.27 -9.28 6.39
C ARG A 126 7.33 -8.10 6.14
N THR A 127 7.87 -6.91 6.20
CA THR A 127 7.11 -5.68 5.91
C THR A 127 6.80 -5.57 4.42
N LEU A 128 5.51 -5.55 4.10
CA LEU A 128 5.00 -5.30 2.74
C LEU A 128 4.75 -3.82 2.49
N TYR A 129 4.34 -3.10 3.53
CA TYR A 129 4.03 -1.68 3.46
C TYR A 129 4.32 -1.01 4.81
N ARG A 130 4.85 0.21 4.77
CA ARG A 130 5.04 1.05 5.95
C ARG A 130 4.89 2.51 5.55
N LYS A 131 4.08 3.25 6.29
CA LYS A 131 3.93 4.70 6.12
C LYS A 131 3.60 5.38 7.43
N THR A 132 4.14 6.56 7.62
CA THR A 132 3.83 7.44 8.74
C THR A 132 3.01 8.63 8.25
N PHE A 133 1.95 8.94 8.97
CA PHE A 133 1.05 10.05 8.75
C PHE A 133 1.19 11.06 9.90
N LEU A 134 1.19 12.33 9.59
CA LEU A 134 1.16 13.40 10.58
C LEU A 134 -0.29 13.74 10.88
N LEU A 135 -0.70 13.63 12.14
CA LEU A 135 -2.06 13.91 12.57
C LEU A 135 -2.17 15.34 13.10
N LYS A 136 -3.29 15.98 12.84
CA LYS A 136 -3.66 17.22 13.51
C LYS A 136 -3.74 16.96 15.02
N GLY A 137 -3.06 17.78 15.80
CA GLY A 137 -3.25 17.77 17.25
C GLY A 137 -4.72 18.05 17.61
N LYS A 138 -5.19 17.46 18.69
CA LYS A 138 -6.49 17.80 19.26
C LYS A 138 -6.44 19.16 19.90
#